data_e3a806b9ef7d978949fcc82f4648623b
#
_entry.id   e3a806b9ef7d978949fcc82f4648623b
#
_cell.length_a   1.000
_cell.length_b   1.000
_cell.length_c   1.000
_cell.angle_alpha   90.00
_cell.angle_beta   90.00
_cell.angle_gamma   90.00
#
_symmetry.space_group_name_H-M   'P 1'
#
loop_
_entity.id
_entity.type
_entity.pdbx_description
1 polymer ?
#
loop_
_entity_poly.entity_id
_entity_poly.type
_entity_poly.pdbx_seq_one_letter_code
_entity_poly.pdbx_strand_id
1 'polypeptide(L)'
;ELLNTADPLVEEFKNTPEGQWLYNNSWKYGFVLRYLPEKKDITGIISEPWHFRYVGIPHAEYMTEKNLSVEEYINYIKEEKMIIFEDFNGNKYQIYYVQKGNHDILQDDVFDSEKLVNVSEIGEDEYIITQMMDESIND
;
A
#
# COMPACT_ATOMS: atom_id res chain seq x y z
N GLU A 1 -13.11 9.18 -10.35
CA GLU A 1 -14.40 9.83 -10.01
C GLU A 1 -15.52 8.82 -10.20
N LEU A 2 -16.30 8.57 -9.14
CA LEU A 2 -17.35 7.55 -9.15
C LEU A 2 -18.64 8.19 -9.67
N LEU A 3 -18.87 8.02 -10.96
CA LEU A 3 -19.87 8.77 -11.73
C LEU A 3 -21.34 8.39 -11.47
N ASN A 4 -21.62 7.32 -10.71
CA ASN A 4 -22.97 6.78 -10.63
C ASN A 4 -23.69 7.00 -9.28
N THR A 5 -23.07 7.71 -8.35
CA THR A 5 -23.72 8.10 -7.10
C THR A 5 -24.12 9.56 -7.14
N ALA A 6 -25.29 9.90 -6.62
CA ALA A 6 -25.76 11.28 -6.58
C ALA A 6 -24.84 12.19 -5.77
N ASP A 7 -24.18 11.64 -4.76
CA ASP A 7 -23.14 12.31 -3.98
C ASP A 7 -22.15 11.25 -3.48
N PRO A 8 -20.98 11.09 -4.12
CA PRO A 8 -19.99 10.08 -3.72
C PRO A 8 -19.26 10.43 -2.41
N LEU A 9 -19.39 11.63 -1.91
CA LEU A 9 -18.70 12.10 -0.71
C LEU A 9 -19.61 12.04 0.53
N VAL A 10 -20.45 11.01 0.62
CA VAL A 10 -21.33 10.82 1.76
C VAL A 10 -21.11 9.47 2.45
N GLU A 11 -21.48 9.40 3.70
CA GLU A 11 -21.34 8.22 4.56
C GLU A 11 -22.06 6.99 3.97
N GLU A 12 -23.18 7.19 3.29
CA GLU A 12 -23.98 6.14 2.70
C GLU A 12 -23.33 5.48 1.49
N PHE A 13 -22.24 6.05 0.95
CA PHE A 13 -21.51 5.46 -0.18
C PHE A 13 -21.14 3.98 0.07
N LYS A 14 -20.75 3.66 1.30
CA LYS A 14 -20.43 2.27 1.69
C LYS A 14 -21.56 1.28 1.48
N ASN A 15 -22.81 1.76 1.46
CA ASN A 15 -24.00 0.90 1.29
C ASN A 15 -24.47 0.81 -0.16
N THR A 16 -23.83 1.54 -1.07
CA THR A 16 -24.13 1.44 -2.50
C THR A 16 -23.48 0.20 -3.12
N PRO A 17 -24.03 -0.35 -4.24
CA PRO A 17 -23.38 -1.45 -4.96
C PRO A 17 -21.94 -1.12 -5.38
N GLU A 18 -21.68 0.12 -5.82
CA GLU A 18 -20.37 0.61 -6.21
C GLU A 18 -19.40 0.64 -5.03
N GLY A 19 -19.86 1.16 -3.89
CA GLY A 19 -19.08 1.19 -2.65
C GLY A 19 -18.71 -0.21 -2.17
N GLN A 20 -19.67 -1.12 -2.16
CA GLN A 20 -19.43 -2.52 -1.78
C GLN A 20 -18.43 -3.20 -2.72
N TRP A 21 -18.56 -2.96 -4.02
CA TRP A 21 -17.61 -3.49 -5.00
C TRP A 21 -16.19 -2.97 -4.73
N LEU A 22 -16.04 -1.68 -4.47
CA LEU A 22 -14.74 -1.09 -4.14
C LEU A 22 -14.12 -1.68 -2.87
N TYR A 23 -14.89 -1.83 -1.80
CA TYR A 23 -14.39 -2.45 -0.57
C TYR A 23 -13.86 -3.87 -0.81
N ASN A 24 -14.53 -4.63 -1.66
CA ASN A 24 -14.17 -6.02 -1.90
C ASN A 24 -13.05 -6.19 -2.93
N ASN A 25 -12.82 -5.21 -3.80
CA ASN A 25 -11.98 -5.40 -4.98
C ASN A 25 -10.87 -4.35 -5.17
N SER A 26 -10.94 -3.19 -4.54
CA SER A 26 -10.01 -2.07 -4.81
C SER A 26 -8.54 -2.45 -4.61
N TRP A 27 -8.25 -3.30 -3.65
CA TRP A 27 -6.90 -3.77 -3.34
C TRP A 27 -6.26 -4.52 -4.51
N LYS A 28 -7.05 -5.22 -5.33
CA LYS A 28 -6.55 -5.92 -6.53
C LYS A 28 -5.97 -4.96 -7.57
N TYR A 29 -6.37 -3.71 -7.49
CA TYR A 29 -5.95 -2.63 -8.39
C TYR A 29 -4.99 -1.63 -7.73
N GLY A 30 -4.52 -1.93 -6.54
CA GLY A 30 -3.56 -1.09 -5.83
C GLY A 30 -4.17 0.02 -4.99
N PHE A 31 -5.48 -0.01 -4.74
CA PHE A 31 -6.17 1.01 -3.95
C PHE A 31 -6.59 0.49 -2.57
N VAL A 32 -6.52 1.36 -1.58
CA VAL A 32 -7.00 1.11 -0.22
C VAL A 32 -7.94 2.22 0.22
N LEU A 33 -8.83 1.88 1.16
CA LEU A 33 -9.60 2.89 1.87
C LEU A 33 -8.64 3.74 2.73
N ARG A 34 -8.61 5.07 2.49
CA ARG A 34 -7.62 5.95 3.14
C ARG A 34 -7.86 6.10 4.63
N TYR A 35 -9.10 6.31 5.03
CA TYR A 35 -9.49 6.56 6.43
C TYR A 35 -10.48 5.50 6.89
N LEU A 36 -9.93 4.48 7.53
CA LEU A 36 -10.66 3.31 8.00
C LEU A 36 -11.53 3.63 9.22
N PRO A 37 -12.66 2.91 9.41
CA PRO A 37 -13.39 2.95 10.67
C PRO A 37 -12.47 2.65 11.85
N GLU A 38 -12.72 3.33 12.99
CA GLU A 38 -11.99 3.12 14.26
C GLU A 38 -10.50 3.48 14.24
N LYS A 39 -10.00 4.13 13.18
CA LYS A 39 -8.58 4.51 13.05
C LYS A 39 -8.32 6.02 13.22
N LYS A 40 -9.32 6.79 13.65
CA LYS A 40 -9.20 8.25 13.83
C LYS A 40 -8.02 8.65 14.72
N ASP A 41 -7.76 7.92 15.77
CA ASP A 41 -6.66 8.23 16.71
C ASP A 41 -5.28 8.04 16.06
N ILE A 42 -5.19 7.25 15.00
CA ILE A 42 -3.96 7.00 14.24
C ILE A 42 -3.84 7.97 13.08
N THR A 43 -4.90 8.15 12.30
CA THR A 43 -4.89 8.95 11.06
C THR A 43 -5.16 10.43 11.31
N GLY A 44 -5.81 10.76 12.43
CA GLY A 44 -6.30 12.11 12.73
C GLY A 44 -7.61 12.49 12.03
N ILE A 45 -8.13 11.62 11.16
CA ILE A 45 -9.31 11.88 10.33
C ILE A 45 -10.38 10.83 10.63
N ILE A 46 -11.64 11.26 10.71
CA ILE A 46 -12.78 10.34 10.81
C ILE A 46 -12.85 9.43 9.59
N SER A 47 -13.54 8.30 9.72
CA SER A 47 -13.74 7.38 8.59
C SER A 47 -14.40 8.09 7.41
N GLU A 48 -13.80 7.92 6.24
CA GLU A 48 -14.31 8.45 4.97
C GLU A 48 -14.54 7.28 4.00
N PRO A 49 -15.76 6.70 3.95
CA PRO A 49 -16.02 5.50 3.15
C PRO A 49 -15.91 5.70 1.64
N TRP A 50 -15.79 6.94 1.18
CA TRP A 50 -15.62 7.31 -0.23
C TRP A 50 -14.17 7.54 -0.65
N HIS A 51 -13.20 7.60 0.31
CA HIS A 51 -11.84 8.04 0.03
C HIS A 51 -10.90 6.84 -0.13
N PHE A 52 -10.58 6.54 -1.38
CA PHE A 52 -9.62 5.50 -1.76
C PHE A 52 -8.32 6.13 -2.22
N ARG A 53 -7.21 5.57 -1.79
CA ARG A 53 -5.86 6.01 -2.18
C ARG A 53 -5.16 4.90 -2.94
N TYR A 54 -4.51 5.27 -4.04
CA TYR A 54 -3.59 4.38 -4.72
C TYR A 54 -2.29 4.27 -3.93
N VAL A 55 -1.92 3.06 -3.57
CA VAL A 55 -0.67 2.73 -2.88
C VAL A 55 0.15 1.70 -3.66
N GLY A 56 -0.42 1.13 -4.70
CA GLY A 56 0.21 0.14 -5.55
C GLY A 56 0.08 -1.29 -5.03
N ILE A 57 0.36 -2.21 -5.93
CA ILE A 57 0.44 -3.64 -5.65
C ILE A 57 1.90 -3.95 -5.31
N PRO A 58 2.24 -4.70 -4.28
CA PRO A 58 1.43 -5.53 -3.39
C PRO A 58 0.91 -4.83 -2.12
N HIS A 59 1.24 -3.56 -1.91
CA HIS A 59 0.95 -2.83 -0.67
C HIS A 59 -0.53 -2.84 -0.31
N ALA A 60 -1.41 -2.61 -1.31
CA ALA A 60 -2.85 -2.57 -1.10
C ALA A 60 -3.39 -3.90 -0.58
N GLU A 61 -2.92 -5.01 -1.12
CA GLU A 61 -3.30 -6.34 -0.66
C GLU A 61 -2.86 -6.58 0.79
N TYR A 62 -1.60 -6.29 1.09
CA TYR A 62 -1.06 -6.45 2.44
C TYR A 62 -1.83 -5.61 3.46
N MET A 63 -2.04 -4.34 3.16
CA MET A 63 -2.77 -3.44 4.05
C MET A 63 -4.21 -3.89 4.28
N THR A 64 -4.89 -4.35 3.23
CA THR A 64 -6.27 -4.83 3.31
C THR A 64 -6.35 -6.12 4.11
N GLU A 65 -5.47 -7.07 3.87
CA GLU A 65 -5.41 -8.34 4.61
C GLU A 65 -5.18 -8.13 6.10
N LYS A 66 -4.29 -7.21 6.47
CA LYS A 66 -3.93 -6.93 7.86
C LYS A 66 -4.77 -5.81 8.49
N ASN A 67 -5.71 -5.22 7.76
CA ASN A 67 -6.52 -4.08 8.20
C ASN A 67 -5.68 -2.92 8.74
N LEU A 68 -4.67 -2.52 7.98
CA LEU A 68 -3.77 -1.43 8.33
C LEU A 68 -4.15 -0.12 7.63
N SER A 69 -4.08 0.99 8.36
CA SER A 69 -4.06 2.31 7.75
C SER A 69 -2.72 2.55 7.02
N VAL A 70 -2.68 3.58 6.18
CA VAL A 70 -1.42 3.99 5.53
C VAL A 70 -0.34 4.29 6.57
N GLU A 71 -0.69 5.01 7.63
CA GLU A 71 0.22 5.36 8.72
C GLU A 71 0.77 4.13 9.45
N GLU A 72 -0.09 3.17 9.78
CA GLU A 72 0.32 1.93 10.44
C GLU A 72 1.24 1.10 9.55
N TYR A 73 0.92 1.00 8.26
CA TYR A 73 1.72 0.26 7.29
C TYR A 73 3.12 0.86 7.14
N ILE A 74 3.22 2.17 6.95
CA ILE A 74 4.51 2.86 6.83
C ILE A 74 5.36 2.64 8.10
N ASN A 75 4.77 2.78 9.28
CA ASN A 75 5.47 2.56 10.54
C ASN A 75 5.97 1.11 10.66
N TYR A 76 5.14 0.15 10.26
CA TYR A 76 5.52 -1.26 10.26
C TYR A 76 6.74 -1.53 9.37
N ILE A 77 6.75 -1.02 8.13
CA ILE A 77 7.90 -1.18 7.23
C ILE A 77 9.15 -0.48 7.78
N LYS A 78 8.99 0.69 8.42
CA LYS A 78 10.11 1.39 9.06
C LYS A 78 10.73 0.59 10.21
N GLU A 79 9.93 -0.08 11.01
CA GLU A 79 10.39 -0.90 12.13
C GLU A 79 11.06 -2.18 11.64
N GLU A 80 10.45 -2.89 10.71
CA GLU A 80 10.95 -4.16 10.18
C GLU A 80 12.15 -3.99 9.23
N LYS A 81 12.31 -2.82 8.63
CA LYS A 81 13.32 -2.47 7.60
C LYS A 81 13.11 -3.18 6.28
N MET A 82 12.70 -4.42 6.29
CA MET A 82 12.40 -5.21 5.10
C MET A 82 11.36 -6.25 5.44
N ILE A 83 10.38 -6.43 4.55
CA ILE A 83 9.44 -7.52 4.61
C ILE A 83 9.42 -8.27 3.29
N ILE A 84 9.02 -9.52 3.35
CA ILE A 84 8.73 -10.37 2.18
C ILE A 84 7.23 -10.65 2.18
N PHE A 85 6.60 -10.42 1.04
CA PHE A 85 5.17 -10.65 0.88
C PHE A 85 4.89 -11.42 -0.40
N GLU A 86 4.04 -12.44 -0.29
CA GLU A 86 3.53 -13.19 -1.44
C GLU A 86 2.09 -12.79 -1.68
N ASP A 87 1.78 -12.31 -2.90
CA ASP A 87 0.44 -11.92 -3.27
C ASP A 87 -0.44 -13.15 -3.58
N PHE A 88 -1.73 -12.93 -3.82
CA PHE A 88 -2.67 -14.03 -4.07
C PHE A 88 -2.42 -14.74 -5.41
N ASN A 89 -1.61 -14.18 -6.30
CA ASN A 89 -1.16 -14.80 -7.56
C ASN A 89 0.14 -15.60 -7.39
N GLY A 90 0.73 -15.60 -6.21
CA GLY A 90 1.99 -16.30 -5.94
C GLY A 90 3.24 -15.50 -6.26
N ASN A 91 3.13 -14.22 -6.60
CA ASN A 91 4.27 -13.35 -6.80
C ASN A 91 4.87 -12.95 -5.45
N LYS A 92 6.18 -13.07 -5.31
CA LYS A 92 6.89 -12.68 -4.10
C LYS A 92 7.58 -11.34 -4.30
N TYR A 93 7.48 -10.50 -3.28
CA TYR A 93 8.04 -9.16 -3.26
C TYR A 93 8.93 -8.98 -2.03
N GLN A 94 10.00 -8.22 -2.21
CA GLN A 94 10.75 -7.61 -1.12
C GLN A 94 10.39 -6.13 -1.05
N ILE A 95 10.06 -5.68 0.14
CA ILE A 95 9.65 -4.29 0.40
C ILE A 95 10.60 -3.75 1.46
N TYR A 96 11.37 -2.71 1.11
CA TYR A 96 12.39 -2.13 1.99
C TYR A 96 12.04 -0.73 2.39
N TYR A 97 12.36 -0.41 3.63
CA TYR A 97 12.52 0.97 4.06
C TYR A 97 13.98 1.39 3.88
N VAL A 98 14.18 2.52 3.25
CA VAL A 98 15.50 3.12 3.07
C VAL A 98 15.47 4.58 3.49
N GLN A 99 16.39 4.94 4.37
CA GLN A 99 16.69 6.32 4.68
C GLN A 99 17.93 6.72 3.91
N LYS A 100 17.75 7.63 2.96
CA LYS A 100 18.82 8.09 2.10
C LYS A 100 19.57 9.23 2.78
N GLY A 101 20.85 9.03 3.07
CA GLY A 101 21.74 10.15 3.34
C GLY A 101 22.07 10.92 2.05
N ASN A 102 23.35 11.12 1.75
CA ASN A 102 23.82 11.79 0.54
C ASN A 102 24.07 10.83 -0.64
N HIS A 103 23.49 9.64 -0.64
CA HIS A 103 23.72 8.61 -1.64
C HIS A 103 22.50 8.46 -2.57
N ASP A 104 22.75 8.15 -3.83
CA ASP A 104 21.72 7.75 -4.77
C ASP A 104 21.24 6.33 -4.41
N ILE A 105 19.99 6.22 -4.01
CA ILE A 105 19.34 4.95 -3.68
C ILE A 105 19.50 3.92 -4.81
N LEU A 106 19.50 4.39 -6.06
CA LEU A 106 19.60 3.52 -7.23
C LEU A 106 21.01 2.91 -7.41
N GLN A 107 21.98 3.39 -6.66
CA GLN A 107 23.35 2.87 -6.68
C GLN A 107 23.69 1.93 -5.51
N ASP A 108 22.71 1.69 -4.66
CA ASP A 108 22.89 0.80 -3.53
C ASP A 108 22.81 -0.66 -4.02
N ASP A 109 23.80 -1.47 -3.65
CA ASP A 109 23.88 -2.90 -4.05
C ASP A 109 22.75 -3.76 -3.45
N VAL A 110 21.84 -3.15 -2.68
CA VAL A 110 20.78 -3.85 -1.97
C VAL A 110 19.60 -4.21 -2.87
N PHE A 111 19.46 -3.56 -4.02
CA PHE A 111 18.34 -3.88 -4.90
C PHE A 111 18.76 -4.04 -6.36
N ASP A 112 18.01 -4.89 -7.05
CA ASP A 112 18.20 -5.19 -8.46
C ASP A 112 17.26 -4.31 -9.29
N SER A 113 17.82 -3.40 -10.08
CA SER A 113 17.04 -2.46 -10.90
C SER A 113 16.14 -3.17 -11.93
N GLU A 114 16.50 -4.38 -12.35
CA GLU A 114 15.70 -5.17 -13.29
C GLU A 114 14.44 -5.75 -12.64
N LYS A 115 14.45 -5.89 -11.31
CA LYS A 115 13.34 -6.42 -10.50
C LYS A 115 12.51 -5.33 -9.83
N LEU A 116 12.92 -4.09 -10.01
CA LEU A 116 12.27 -2.94 -9.38
C LEU A 116 10.82 -2.80 -9.85
N VAL A 117 9.89 -2.77 -8.90
CA VAL A 117 8.48 -2.51 -9.15
C VAL A 117 8.16 -1.04 -8.91
N ASN A 118 8.62 -0.49 -7.79
CA ASN A 118 8.30 0.88 -7.41
C ASN A 118 9.29 1.44 -6.39
N VAL A 119 9.47 2.75 -6.43
CA VAL A 119 10.14 3.55 -5.39
C VAL A 119 9.18 4.64 -4.96
N SER A 120 8.78 4.64 -3.70
CA SER A 120 7.89 5.65 -3.12
C SER A 120 8.62 6.50 -2.11
N GLU A 121 8.59 7.81 -2.30
CA GLU A 121 9.03 8.77 -1.28
C GLU A 121 7.93 8.92 -0.23
N ILE A 122 8.27 8.71 1.04
CA ILE A 122 7.32 8.75 2.17
C ILE A 122 7.61 9.86 3.17
N GLY A 123 8.72 10.55 3.00
CA GLY A 123 9.18 11.65 3.83
C GLY A 123 10.47 12.21 3.27
N GLU A 124 11.05 13.20 3.94
CA GLU A 124 12.34 13.76 3.54
C GLU A 124 13.43 12.68 3.65
N ASP A 125 14.05 12.34 2.53
CA ASP A 125 15.08 11.30 2.43
C ASP A 125 14.63 9.90 2.90
N GLU A 126 13.32 9.64 2.94
CA GLU A 126 12.76 8.36 3.33
C GLU A 126 11.98 7.72 2.16
N TYR A 127 12.27 6.45 1.90
CA TYR A 127 11.71 5.74 0.75
C TYR A 127 11.25 4.33 1.11
N ILE A 128 10.22 3.88 0.44
CA ILE A 128 9.85 2.47 0.38
C ILE A 128 10.15 1.96 -1.03
N ILE A 129 10.98 0.94 -1.12
CA ILE A 129 11.37 0.30 -2.37
C ILE A 129 10.72 -1.08 -2.43
N THR A 130 10.07 -1.35 -3.56
CA THR A 130 9.41 -2.63 -3.83
C THR A 130 10.07 -3.28 -5.02
N GLN A 131 10.52 -4.51 -4.86
CA GLN A 131 11.05 -5.32 -5.96
C GLN A 131 10.47 -6.74 -5.96
N MET A 132 10.42 -7.35 -7.15
CA MET A 132 10.07 -8.76 -7.29
C MET A 132 11.22 -9.63 -6.81
N MET A 133 10.90 -10.74 -6.16
CA MET A 133 11.87 -11.80 -5.87
C MET A 133 11.87 -12.81 -7.01
N ASP A 134 13.04 -13.40 -7.26
CA ASP A 134 13.09 -14.60 -8.06
C ASP A 134 12.29 -15.71 -7.35
N GLU A 135 11.59 -16.53 -8.13
CA GLU A 135 11.12 -17.80 -7.61
C GLU A 135 12.34 -18.51 -7.04
N SER A 136 12.28 -18.81 -5.73
CA SER A 136 13.34 -19.63 -5.15
C SER A 136 13.36 -20.92 -5.94
N ILE A 137 14.49 -21.17 -6.59
CA ILE A 137 14.77 -22.51 -7.10
C ILE A 137 14.76 -23.37 -5.86
N ASN A 138 13.65 -24.11 -5.68
CA ASN A 138 13.59 -25.12 -4.64
C ASN A 138 14.55 -26.22 -5.05
N ASP A 139 15.74 -26.14 -4.48
CA ASP A 139 16.67 -27.26 -4.51
C ASP A 139 16.18 -28.37 -3.56
#